data_aee3d31542837a1d14a786c147d2f223
#
_entry.id   aee3d31542837a1d14a786c147d2f223
#
_cell.length_a   1.000
_cell.length_b   1.000
_cell.length_c   1.000
_cell.angle_alpha   90.00
_cell.angle_beta   90.00
_cell.angle_gamma   90.00
#
_symmetry.space_group_name_H-M   'P 1'
#
loop_
_entity.id
_entity.type
_entity.pdbx_description
1 polymer ?
#
loop_
_entity_poly.entity_id
_entity_poly.type
_entity_poly.pdbx_seq_one_letter_code
_entity_poly.pdbx_strand_id
1 'polypeptide(L)'
;QFSFNGMWAFAIWDNINKSLFLSRDRFGVKPLYYLNNGDKFFFASELKAFMFLHQKNIPEFNYSNFIYESGNFSNSAYDLTEDTFLKNVKELNPSYQLKIDTRKNIELKKWWSTIDNLIEIPKNYDDQIEKFKILFFDACKLRIRSDVEVATSLSGGMDSSSVVATIDHFK
;
A
#
# COMPACT_ATOMS: atom_id res chain seq x y z
N GLN A 1 -0.39 14.37 2.14
CA GLN A 1 0.21 13.05 1.84
C GLN A 1 1.66 13.15 1.33
N PHE A 2 2.02 14.17 0.56
CA PHE A 2 3.39 14.33 0.04
C PHE A 2 4.45 14.45 1.13
N SER A 3 4.09 15.03 2.27
CA SER A 3 4.98 15.19 3.44
C SER A 3 4.99 13.98 4.37
N PHE A 4 4.16 12.98 4.13
CA PHE A 4 4.10 11.80 4.99
C PHE A 4 5.25 10.84 4.67
N ASN A 5 5.93 10.38 5.69
CA ASN A 5 6.89 9.29 5.60
C ASN A 5 6.45 8.17 6.53
N GLY A 6 6.00 7.06 5.94
CA GLY A 6 5.46 5.94 6.70
C GLY A 6 4.49 5.10 5.88
N MET A 7 3.69 4.32 6.57
CA MET A 7 2.73 3.37 6.01
C MET A 7 1.32 3.82 6.40
N TRP A 8 0.46 4.02 5.42
CA TRP A 8 -0.91 4.47 5.67
C TRP A 8 -1.91 4.00 4.63
N ALA A 9 -3.13 3.87 5.10
CA ALA A 9 -4.35 3.86 4.30
C ALA A 9 -5.38 4.66 5.09
N PHE A 10 -5.91 5.71 4.51
CA PHE A 10 -6.88 6.55 5.22
C PHE A 10 -8.01 7.03 4.32
N ALA A 11 -9.11 7.38 4.96
CA ALA A 11 -10.27 8.01 4.35
C ALA A 11 -10.59 9.31 5.09
N ILE A 12 -10.87 10.37 4.34
CA ILE A 12 -11.27 11.68 4.88
C ILE A 12 -12.58 12.10 4.22
N TRP A 13 -13.59 12.39 5.03
CA TRP A 13 -14.80 13.02 4.57
C TRP A 13 -14.69 14.56 4.67
N ASP A 14 -14.77 15.21 3.52
CA ASP A 14 -14.84 16.67 3.46
C ASP A 14 -16.31 17.11 3.56
N ASN A 15 -16.67 17.65 4.71
CA ASN A 15 -18.04 18.07 4.97
C ASN A 15 -18.42 19.36 4.23
N ILE A 16 -17.47 20.16 3.80
CA ILE A 16 -17.71 21.39 3.04
C ILE A 16 -18.02 21.05 1.58
N ASN A 17 -17.10 20.33 0.94
CA ASN A 17 -17.22 19.94 -0.46
C ASN A 17 -18.07 18.68 -0.67
N LYS A 18 -18.55 18.04 0.42
CA LYS A 18 -19.33 16.81 0.38
C LYS A 18 -18.66 15.75 -0.49
N SER A 19 -17.40 15.50 -0.22
CA SER A 19 -16.59 14.53 -0.96
C SER A 19 -15.79 13.63 -0.01
N LEU A 20 -15.61 12.36 -0.41
CA LEU A 20 -14.77 11.41 0.27
C LEU A 20 -13.43 11.35 -0.46
N PHE A 21 -12.34 11.41 0.30
CA PHE A 21 -10.99 11.27 -0.17
C PHE A 21 -10.35 10.04 0.45
N LEU A 22 -9.81 9.16 -0.37
CA LEU A 22 -9.04 7.98 0.01
C LEU A 22 -7.60 8.14 -0.43
N SER A 23 -6.64 7.68 0.37
CA SER A 23 -5.24 7.65 -0.02
C SER A 23 -4.54 6.43 0.53
N ARG A 24 -3.66 5.84 -0.27
CA ARG A 24 -2.81 4.72 0.10
C ARG A 24 -1.34 5.13 0.01
N ASP A 25 -0.50 4.59 0.87
CA ASP A 25 0.93 4.90 0.92
C ASP A 25 1.68 4.53 -0.37
N ARG A 26 2.93 5.00 -0.47
CA ARG A 26 3.77 4.89 -1.68
C ARG A 26 3.96 3.47 -2.17
N PHE A 27 4.04 2.52 -1.25
CA PHE A 27 4.36 1.11 -1.55
C PHE A 27 3.20 0.16 -1.25
N GLY A 28 2.02 0.69 -0.88
CA GLY A 28 0.84 -0.12 -0.60
C GLY A 28 0.96 -1.01 0.64
N VAL A 29 1.81 -0.63 1.62
CA VAL A 29 2.04 -1.45 2.81
C VAL A 29 0.75 -1.63 3.62
N LYS A 30 -0.09 -0.60 3.67
CA LYS A 30 -1.41 -0.70 4.28
C LYS A 30 -2.47 -0.96 3.20
N PRO A 31 -3.31 -2.00 3.37
CA PRO A 31 -4.34 -2.32 2.39
C PRO A 31 -5.50 -1.32 2.42
N LEU A 32 -6.09 -1.07 1.26
CA LEU A 32 -7.30 -0.26 1.12
C LEU A 32 -8.14 -0.76 -0.05
N TYR A 33 -9.28 -1.32 0.24
CA TYR A 33 -10.22 -1.85 -0.73
C TYR A 33 -11.44 -0.97 -0.84
N TYR A 34 -12.08 -0.94 -2.01
CA TYR A 34 -13.30 -0.20 -2.23
C TYR A 34 -14.26 -0.93 -3.19
N LEU A 35 -15.54 -0.63 -3.03
CA LEU A 35 -16.63 -1.09 -3.88
C LEU A 35 -17.55 0.08 -4.18
N ASN A 36 -17.77 0.35 -5.46
CA ASN A 36 -18.81 1.25 -5.93
C ASN A 36 -19.88 0.44 -6.65
N ASN A 37 -21.08 0.36 -6.11
CA ASN A 37 -22.22 -0.33 -6.74
C ASN A 37 -23.21 0.64 -7.42
N GLY A 38 -22.80 1.89 -7.62
CA GLY A 38 -23.65 2.93 -8.20
C GLY A 38 -24.48 3.69 -7.16
N ASP A 39 -25.06 3.05 -6.18
CA ASP A 39 -25.87 3.70 -5.14
C ASP A 39 -25.05 4.04 -3.89
N LYS A 40 -24.16 3.15 -3.52
CA LYS A 40 -23.33 3.25 -2.32
C LYS A 40 -21.87 3.03 -2.67
N PHE A 41 -21.02 3.73 -1.94
CA PHE A 41 -19.58 3.55 -1.97
C PHE A 41 -19.12 2.99 -0.62
N PHE A 42 -18.38 1.89 -0.66
CA PHE A 42 -17.85 1.21 0.51
C PHE A 42 -16.33 1.18 0.43
N PHE A 43 -15.67 1.23 1.56
CA PHE A 43 -14.23 1.04 1.66
C PHE A 43 -13.87 0.34 2.97
N ALA A 44 -12.79 -0.42 2.96
CA ALA A 44 -12.30 -1.16 4.13
C ALA A 44 -10.82 -1.51 3.97
N SER A 45 -10.17 -1.85 5.08
CA SER A 45 -8.80 -2.36 5.09
C SER A 45 -8.70 -3.87 4.83
N GLU A 46 -9.82 -4.59 4.84
CA GLU A 46 -9.84 -6.04 4.65
C GLU A 46 -10.96 -6.47 3.70
N LEU A 47 -10.65 -7.40 2.78
CA LEU A 47 -11.62 -7.94 1.83
C LEU A 47 -12.82 -8.62 2.54
N LYS A 48 -12.58 -9.27 3.68
CA LYS A 48 -13.66 -9.93 4.41
C LYS A 48 -14.79 -8.98 4.84
N ALA A 49 -14.51 -7.68 5.00
CA ALA A 49 -15.53 -6.70 5.35
C ALA A 49 -16.65 -6.61 4.28
N PHE A 50 -16.29 -6.82 3.02
CA PHE A 50 -17.26 -6.80 1.90
C PHE A 50 -18.16 -8.03 1.87
N MET A 51 -17.76 -9.14 2.47
CA MET A 51 -18.59 -10.34 2.59
C MET A 51 -19.80 -10.13 3.51
N PHE A 52 -19.70 -9.22 4.50
CA PHE A 52 -20.79 -8.91 5.42
C PHE A 52 -21.76 -7.86 4.88
N LEU A 53 -21.37 -7.08 3.87
CA LEU A 53 -22.23 -6.05 3.28
C LEU A 53 -23.41 -6.62 2.51
N HIS A 54 -23.36 -7.87 2.10
CA HIS A 54 -24.34 -8.55 1.31
C HIS A 54 -25.04 -9.67 2.08
N GLN A 55 -25.90 -9.30 3.04
CA GLN A 55 -26.74 -10.30 3.74
C GLN A 55 -27.62 -11.16 2.81
N LYS A 56 -27.73 -10.81 1.52
CA LYS A 56 -28.48 -11.56 0.49
C LYS A 56 -27.69 -11.88 -0.79
N ASN A 57 -26.55 -11.23 -1.04
CA ASN A 57 -25.71 -11.48 -2.21
C ASN A 57 -24.24 -11.40 -1.77
N ILE A 58 -23.68 -12.54 -1.39
CA ILE A 58 -22.22 -12.67 -1.22
C ILE A 58 -21.56 -12.17 -2.50
N PRO A 59 -20.59 -11.27 -2.47
CA PRO A 59 -19.87 -10.87 -3.66
C PRO A 59 -19.39 -12.12 -4.39
N GLU A 60 -19.68 -12.22 -5.68
CA GLU A 60 -19.21 -13.35 -6.45
C GLU A 60 -17.69 -13.44 -6.39
N PHE A 61 -17.20 -14.66 -6.22
CA PHE A 61 -15.78 -14.92 -6.23
C PHE A 61 -15.23 -14.77 -7.65
N ASN A 62 -14.13 -14.03 -7.80
CA ASN A 62 -13.45 -13.82 -9.06
C ASN A 62 -12.45 -14.96 -9.33
N TYR A 63 -12.93 -16.09 -9.80
CA TYR A 63 -12.12 -17.28 -10.06
C TYR A 63 -10.98 -17.01 -11.05
N SER A 64 -11.21 -16.17 -12.06
CA SER A 64 -10.18 -15.85 -13.05
C SER A 64 -8.99 -15.16 -12.42
N ASN A 65 -9.23 -14.19 -11.54
CA ASN A 65 -8.17 -13.52 -10.80
C ASN A 65 -7.48 -14.44 -9.80
N PHE A 66 -8.25 -15.27 -9.11
CA PHE A 66 -7.70 -16.26 -8.18
C PHE A 66 -6.75 -17.24 -8.87
N ILE A 67 -7.15 -17.80 -10.03
CA ILE A 67 -6.32 -18.72 -10.81
C ILE A 67 -5.09 -17.99 -11.35
N TYR A 68 -5.24 -16.77 -11.85
CA TYR A 68 -4.13 -15.98 -12.37
C TYR A 68 -3.09 -15.69 -11.27
N GLU A 69 -3.52 -15.26 -10.10
CA GLU A 69 -2.63 -14.98 -8.98
C GLU A 69 -2.05 -16.25 -8.37
N SER A 70 -2.85 -17.33 -8.21
CA SER A 70 -2.37 -18.59 -7.66
C SER A 70 -1.44 -19.35 -8.61
N GLY A 71 -1.59 -19.19 -9.93
CA GLY A 71 -0.71 -19.78 -10.94
C GLY A 71 0.62 -19.05 -11.13
N ASN A 72 0.70 -17.79 -10.74
CA ASN A 72 1.88 -16.94 -10.89
C ASN A 72 2.66 -16.73 -9.58
N PHE A 73 2.74 -17.74 -8.73
CA PHE A 73 3.48 -17.67 -7.45
C PHE A 73 4.95 -17.23 -7.56
N SER A 74 5.53 -17.28 -8.76
CA SER A 74 6.92 -16.84 -9.01
C SER A 74 7.05 -15.40 -9.48
N ASN A 75 5.96 -14.80 -9.95
CA ASN A 75 5.92 -13.39 -10.37
C ASN A 75 4.77 -12.74 -9.62
N SER A 76 5.07 -12.25 -8.42
CA SER A 76 4.10 -11.53 -7.58
C SER A 76 3.46 -10.39 -8.38
N ALA A 77 2.33 -10.70 -9.00
CA ALA A 77 1.46 -9.72 -9.69
C ALA A 77 0.65 -8.88 -8.68
N TYR A 78 0.96 -9.03 -7.39
CA TYR A 78 0.45 -8.15 -6.36
C TYR A 78 0.74 -6.70 -6.77
N ASP A 79 -0.29 -5.88 -6.77
CA ASP A 79 -0.23 -4.47 -7.17
C ASP A 79 -0.13 -4.17 -8.68
N LEU A 80 -0.20 -5.16 -9.56
CA LEU A 80 -0.27 -4.91 -11.01
C LEU A 80 -1.68 -4.58 -11.49
N THR A 81 -2.70 -5.06 -10.78
CA THR A 81 -4.10 -4.78 -11.07
C THR A 81 -4.84 -4.29 -9.83
N GLU A 82 -5.92 -3.56 -10.05
CA GLU A 82 -6.83 -3.15 -8.97
C GLU A 82 -7.86 -4.22 -8.60
N ASP A 83 -7.90 -5.31 -9.35
CA ASP A 83 -8.90 -6.37 -9.19
C ASP A 83 -8.55 -7.27 -8.00
N THR A 84 -9.57 -7.74 -7.30
CA THR A 84 -9.43 -8.63 -6.15
C THR A 84 -10.10 -9.98 -6.41
N PHE A 85 -10.03 -10.88 -5.42
CA PHE A 85 -10.76 -12.16 -5.45
C PHE A 85 -12.28 -12.01 -5.38
N LEU A 86 -12.78 -10.82 -5.06
CA LEU A 86 -14.21 -10.53 -5.04
C LEU A 86 -14.58 -9.66 -6.23
N LYS A 87 -15.55 -10.08 -7.04
CA LYS A 87 -16.04 -9.28 -8.17
C LYS A 87 -16.47 -7.89 -7.70
N ASN A 88 -16.11 -6.88 -8.48
CA ASN A 88 -16.42 -5.48 -8.25
C ASN A 88 -15.80 -4.85 -6.98
N VAL A 89 -15.09 -5.62 -6.17
CA VAL A 89 -14.27 -5.07 -5.10
C VAL A 89 -12.88 -4.83 -5.66
N LYS A 90 -12.41 -3.59 -5.56
CA LYS A 90 -11.11 -3.17 -6.07
C LYS A 90 -10.17 -2.85 -4.94
N GLU A 91 -8.88 -3.04 -5.16
CA GLU A 91 -7.84 -2.53 -4.30
C GLU A 91 -7.35 -1.19 -4.81
N LEU A 92 -7.21 -0.20 -3.93
CA LEU A 92 -6.58 1.05 -4.30
C LEU A 92 -5.07 0.82 -4.47
N ASN A 93 -4.54 1.01 -5.67
CA ASN A 93 -3.14 0.75 -5.98
C ASN A 93 -2.18 1.57 -5.11
N PRO A 94 -0.95 1.08 -4.85
CA PRO A 94 0.10 1.85 -4.20
C PRO A 94 0.30 3.22 -4.85
N SER A 95 0.50 4.25 -4.03
CA SER A 95 0.67 5.63 -4.51
C SER A 95 -0.56 6.25 -5.18
N TYR A 96 -1.74 5.65 -5.02
CA TYR A 96 -2.96 6.22 -5.58
C TYR A 96 -3.81 6.91 -4.51
N GLN A 97 -4.57 7.85 -4.97
CA GLN A 97 -5.66 8.52 -4.26
C GLN A 97 -6.94 8.40 -5.07
N LEU A 98 -8.05 8.34 -4.39
CA LEU A 98 -9.38 8.35 -4.98
C LEU A 98 -10.21 9.44 -4.31
N LYS A 99 -10.88 10.25 -5.11
CA LYS A 99 -11.86 11.21 -4.63
C LYS A 99 -13.22 10.87 -5.23
N ILE A 100 -14.26 10.86 -4.42
CA ILE A 100 -15.64 10.69 -4.87
C ILE A 100 -16.51 11.80 -4.28
N ASP A 101 -17.30 12.45 -5.12
CA ASP A 101 -18.28 13.45 -4.71
C ASP A 101 -19.69 12.87 -4.54
N THR A 102 -20.64 13.69 -4.08
CA THR A 102 -22.04 13.29 -3.91
C THR A 102 -22.77 13.04 -5.25
N ARG A 103 -22.22 13.50 -6.35
CA ARG A 103 -22.70 13.19 -7.72
C ARG A 103 -22.14 11.86 -8.24
N LYS A 104 -21.36 11.16 -7.38
CA LYS A 104 -20.70 9.89 -7.69
C LYS A 104 -19.61 9.98 -8.78
N ASN A 105 -19.09 11.18 -9.04
CA ASN A 105 -17.91 11.34 -9.87
C ASN A 105 -16.70 10.82 -9.11
N ILE A 106 -15.99 9.86 -9.71
CA ILE A 106 -14.76 9.28 -9.15
C ILE A 106 -13.59 9.85 -9.93
N GLU A 107 -12.65 10.42 -9.19
CA GLU A 107 -11.33 10.80 -9.68
C GLU A 107 -10.29 9.89 -9.04
N LEU A 108 -9.65 9.05 -9.84
CA LEU A 108 -8.53 8.19 -9.44
C LEU A 108 -7.23 8.80 -9.97
N LYS A 109 -6.26 9.04 -9.09
CA LYS A 109 -5.01 9.69 -9.47
C LYS A 109 -3.83 9.06 -8.77
N LYS A 110 -2.78 8.74 -9.54
CA LYS A 110 -1.47 8.44 -8.98
C LYS A 110 -0.85 9.72 -8.45
N TRP A 111 -0.49 9.74 -7.16
CA TRP A 111 0.06 10.92 -6.52
C TRP A 111 1.57 10.86 -6.33
N TRP A 112 2.18 9.68 -6.49
CA TRP A 112 3.62 9.50 -6.36
C TRP A 112 4.12 8.40 -7.31
N SER A 113 5.36 8.52 -7.78
CA SER A 113 6.04 7.52 -8.61
C SER A 113 7.51 7.47 -8.23
N THR A 114 8.09 6.28 -8.10
CA THR A 114 9.52 6.09 -7.81
C THR A 114 10.38 6.74 -8.89
N ILE A 115 9.98 6.58 -10.15
CA ILE A 115 10.77 7.09 -11.30
C ILE A 115 10.90 8.60 -11.26
N ASP A 116 9.82 9.30 -10.86
CA ASP A 116 9.81 10.77 -10.79
C ASP A 116 10.56 11.31 -9.54
N ASN A 117 10.98 10.42 -8.64
CA ASN A 117 11.62 10.76 -7.38
C ASN A 117 12.98 10.06 -7.21
N LEU A 118 13.63 9.70 -8.31
CA LEU A 118 14.98 9.14 -8.27
C LEU A 118 15.95 10.19 -7.74
N ILE A 119 16.85 9.72 -6.86
CA ILE A 119 17.92 10.56 -6.32
C ILE A 119 19.15 10.48 -7.23
N GLU A 120 19.93 11.55 -7.24
CA GLU A 120 21.21 11.55 -7.93
C GLU A 120 22.17 10.54 -7.26
N ILE A 121 22.75 9.65 -8.07
CA ILE A 121 23.66 8.61 -7.62
C ILE A 121 25.10 9.13 -7.77
N PRO A 122 25.94 9.04 -6.72
CA PRO A 122 27.36 9.38 -6.84
C PRO A 122 28.07 8.56 -7.91
N LYS A 123 29.08 9.14 -8.54
CA LYS A 123 29.84 8.45 -9.61
C LYS A 123 30.83 7.43 -9.04
N ASN A 124 31.40 7.71 -7.87
CA ASN A 124 32.36 6.86 -7.19
C ASN A 124 31.63 5.74 -6.45
N TYR A 125 32.14 4.53 -6.53
CA TYR A 125 31.56 3.34 -5.89
C TYR A 125 31.56 3.43 -4.35
N ASP A 126 32.63 3.93 -3.74
CA ASP A 126 32.71 4.06 -2.28
C ASP A 126 31.66 5.06 -1.77
N ASP A 127 31.46 6.16 -2.49
CA ASP A 127 30.43 7.15 -2.19
C ASP A 127 29.02 6.57 -2.36
N GLN A 128 28.81 5.67 -3.30
CA GLN A 128 27.54 4.94 -3.48
C GLN A 128 27.24 4.03 -2.27
N ILE A 129 28.26 3.30 -1.80
CA ILE A 129 28.13 2.44 -0.62
C ILE A 129 27.77 3.27 0.61
N GLU A 130 28.48 4.36 0.84
CA GLU A 130 28.20 5.21 2.01
C GLU A 130 26.81 5.86 1.94
N LYS A 131 26.42 6.35 0.77
CA LYS A 131 25.08 6.90 0.56
C LYS A 131 23.99 5.86 0.77
N PHE A 132 24.17 4.64 0.25
CA PHE A 132 23.23 3.52 0.48
C PHE A 132 23.13 3.20 1.97
N LYS A 133 24.24 3.08 2.67
CA LYS A 133 24.29 2.82 4.11
C LYS A 133 23.50 3.86 4.89
N ILE A 134 23.73 5.15 4.62
CA ILE A 134 23.01 6.25 5.29
C ILE A 134 21.49 6.09 5.07
N LEU A 135 21.04 5.87 3.83
CA LEU A 135 19.64 5.72 3.50
C LEU A 135 19.01 4.48 4.13
N PHE A 136 19.75 3.37 4.15
CA PHE A 136 19.29 2.11 4.72
C PHE A 136 19.11 2.22 6.25
N PHE A 137 20.09 2.82 6.93
CA PHE A 137 20.04 3.07 8.37
C PHE A 137 18.89 4.01 8.73
N ASP A 138 18.73 5.11 7.99
CA ASP A 138 17.62 6.04 8.22
C ASP A 138 16.26 5.35 8.01
N ALA A 139 16.12 4.55 6.95
CA ALA A 139 14.93 3.78 6.69
C ALA A 139 14.59 2.79 7.83
N CYS A 140 15.58 2.08 8.37
CA CYS A 140 15.38 1.18 9.51
C CYS A 140 14.99 1.98 10.77
N LYS A 141 15.71 3.07 11.06
CA LYS A 141 15.44 3.93 12.21
C LYS A 141 14.02 4.50 12.21
N LEU A 142 13.53 4.93 11.04
CA LEU A 142 12.16 5.44 10.93
C LEU A 142 11.11 4.35 11.18
N ARG A 143 11.39 3.11 10.82
CA ARG A 143 10.43 2.00 10.90
C ARG A 143 10.36 1.33 12.27
N ILE A 144 11.35 1.51 13.12
CA ILE A 144 11.30 1.04 14.52
C ILE A 144 10.59 2.04 15.46
N ARG A 145 10.16 3.21 14.96
CA ARG A 145 9.35 4.16 15.73
C ARG A 145 7.98 3.56 15.98
N SER A 146 7.73 3.16 17.22
CA SER A 146 6.50 2.45 17.62
C SER A 146 6.24 2.69 19.10
N ASP A 147 4.97 2.71 19.49
CA ASP A 147 4.52 2.75 20.89
C ASP A 147 4.47 1.34 21.52
N VAL A 148 4.76 0.31 20.74
CA VAL A 148 4.81 -1.09 21.16
C VAL A 148 6.12 -1.73 20.73
N GLU A 149 6.44 -2.88 21.30
CA GLU A 149 7.63 -3.63 20.91
C GLU A 149 7.60 -4.02 19.42
N VAL A 150 8.74 -3.82 18.77
CA VAL A 150 8.92 -4.15 17.36
C VAL A 150 9.67 -5.47 17.25
N ALA A 151 9.08 -6.42 16.52
CA ALA A 151 9.71 -7.67 16.15
C ALA A 151 10.03 -7.69 14.64
N THR A 152 11.01 -8.47 14.26
CA THR A 152 11.38 -8.69 12.85
C THR A 152 11.60 -10.18 12.60
N SER A 153 11.29 -10.62 11.38
CA SER A 153 11.54 -12.00 10.96
C SER A 153 12.96 -12.12 10.42
N LEU A 154 13.67 -13.18 10.84
CA LEU A 154 14.99 -13.52 10.35
C LEU A 154 14.92 -14.78 9.49
N SER A 155 14.94 -14.63 8.18
CA SER A 155 14.91 -15.74 7.22
C SER A 155 16.28 -16.38 6.97
N GLY A 156 17.37 -15.78 7.48
CA GLY A 156 18.75 -16.18 7.22
C GLY A 156 19.33 -15.63 5.91
N GLY A 157 18.54 -14.93 5.10
CA GLY A 157 19.02 -14.21 3.92
C GLY A 157 19.74 -12.90 4.26
N MET A 158 20.49 -12.37 3.30
CA MET A 158 21.26 -11.13 3.46
C MET A 158 20.38 -9.95 3.87
N ASP A 159 19.24 -9.77 3.24
CA ASP A 159 18.35 -8.62 3.49
C ASP A 159 17.82 -8.62 4.92
N SER A 160 17.23 -9.74 5.36
CA SER A 160 16.69 -9.86 6.73
C SER A 160 17.79 -9.73 7.79
N SER A 161 18.97 -10.30 7.55
CA SER A 161 20.11 -10.20 8.46
C SER A 161 20.63 -8.76 8.57
N SER A 162 20.69 -8.05 7.45
CA SER A 162 21.09 -6.63 7.43
C SER A 162 20.11 -5.75 8.19
N VAL A 163 18.80 -5.99 8.06
CA VAL A 163 17.77 -5.27 8.83
C VAL A 163 17.93 -5.54 10.31
N VAL A 164 18.08 -6.80 10.75
CA VAL A 164 18.27 -7.16 12.16
C VAL A 164 19.51 -6.49 12.73
N ALA A 165 20.66 -6.61 12.04
CA ALA A 165 21.91 -6.00 12.50
C ALA A 165 21.82 -4.47 12.60
N THR A 166 21.11 -3.83 11.67
CA THR A 166 20.90 -2.38 11.71
C THR A 166 19.97 -1.98 12.86
N ILE A 167 18.92 -2.74 13.14
CA ILE A 167 18.03 -2.46 14.28
C ILE A 167 18.77 -2.63 15.60
N ASP A 168 19.62 -3.66 15.72
CA ASP A 168 20.42 -3.89 16.92
C ASP A 168 21.40 -2.74 17.19
N HIS A 169 21.94 -2.14 16.13
CA HIS A 169 22.81 -0.95 16.25
C HIS A 169 22.11 0.27 16.89
N PHE A 170 20.78 0.35 16.84
CA PHE A 170 20.01 1.47 17.41
C PHE A 170 19.49 1.22 18.83
N LYS A 171 19.71 0.02 19.38
CA LYS A 171 19.36 -0.33 20.76
C LYS A 171 20.50 0.01 21.72
#